data_39d370cf541a86e6ee20c76ab463c070
#
_entry.id   39d370cf541a86e6ee20c76ab463c070
#
_cell.length_a   1.000
_cell.length_b   1.000
_cell.length_c   1.000
_cell.angle_alpha   90.00
_cell.angle_beta   90.00
_cell.angle_gamma   90.00
#
_symmetry.space_group_name_H-M   'P 1'
#
loop_
_entity.id
_entity.type
_entity.pdbx_description
1 polymer ?
#
loop_
_entity_poly.entity_id
_entity_poly.type
_entity_poly.pdbx_seq_one_letter_code
_entity_poly.pdbx_strand_id
1 'polypeptide(L)'
;MARTPFELKGKTVFVAGHGGMVGGALVRRLAQENVELLTVRRGEVDLRDQAAVFGWFAKARPQAVFLAAAKVGGIVANNTLRGEFLYDNLIIAANVIHAAHLSGAEKLMFLGSSCIYPKLAPQPLREDSMLTGPLEPTNEPIHDRVAPQELGT
;
A
#
# COMPACT_ATOMS: atom_id res chain seq x y z
N MET A 1 -2.48 26.05 -6.94
CA MET A 1 -3.89 25.68 -7.25
C MET A 1 -4.36 24.70 -6.20
N ALA A 2 -5.46 25.00 -5.48
CA ALA A 2 -6.07 24.05 -4.58
C ALA A 2 -6.62 22.87 -5.42
N ARG A 3 -6.13 21.64 -5.15
CA ARG A 3 -6.66 20.44 -5.80
C ARG A 3 -8.09 20.22 -5.31
N THR A 4 -9.06 20.10 -6.21
CA THR A 4 -10.42 19.70 -5.85
C THR A 4 -10.35 18.34 -5.14
N PRO A 5 -10.95 18.19 -3.95
CA PRO A 5 -11.00 16.92 -3.26
C PRO A 5 -11.65 15.85 -4.15
N PHE A 6 -11.11 14.63 -4.12
CA PHE A 6 -11.72 13.50 -4.82
C PHE A 6 -13.00 13.08 -4.09
N GLU A 7 -14.13 13.10 -4.78
CA GLU A 7 -15.40 12.75 -4.21
C GLU A 7 -15.64 11.23 -4.27
N LEU A 8 -15.91 10.63 -3.11
CA LEU A 8 -16.18 9.19 -2.99
C LEU A 8 -17.65 8.82 -3.14
N LYS A 9 -18.56 9.78 -2.99
CA LYS A 9 -20.00 9.52 -3.00
C LYS A 9 -20.45 8.80 -4.28
N GLY A 10 -21.17 7.70 -4.10
CA GLY A 10 -21.71 6.89 -5.20
C GLY A 10 -20.67 6.03 -5.92
N LYS A 11 -19.42 5.99 -5.45
CA LYS A 11 -18.35 5.21 -6.09
C LYS A 11 -18.17 3.82 -5.48
N THR A 12 -17.70 2.91 -6.30
CA THR A 12 -17.23 1.59 -5.88
C THR A 12 -15.81 1.71 -5.34
N VAL A 13 -15.63 1.39 -4.06
CA VAL A 13 -14.36 1.60 -3.32
C VAL A 13 -13.80 0.27 -2.83
N PHE A 14 -12.60 -0.08 -3.26
CA PHE A 14 -11.90 -1.27 -2.80
C PHE A 14 -10.91 -0.97 -1.69
N VAL A 15 -10.97 -1.74 -0.60
CA VAL A 15 -9.99 -1.68 0.50
C VAL A 15 -9.19 -2.98 0.54
N ALA A 16 -8.00 -2.96 -0.04
CA ALA A 16 -7.04 -4.05 0.07
C ALA A 16 -6.44 -4.07 1.48
N GLY A 17 -6.52 -5.22 2.16
CA GLY A 17 -6.04 -5.34 3.54
C GLY A 17 -7.07 -4.94 4.61
N HIS A 18 -8.35 -5.05 4.32
CA HIS A 18 -9.48 -4.71 5.20
C HIS A 18 -9.43 -5.38 6.58
N GLY A 19 -8.81 -6.54 6.71
CA GLY A 19 -8.65 -7.27 7.99
C GLY A 19 -7.54 -6.73 8.90
N GLY A 20 -6.67 -5.84 8.40
CA GLY A 20 -5.63 -5.19 9.18
C GLY A 20 -6.14 -3.99 9.99
N MET A 21 -5.27 -3.44 10.86
CA MET A 21 -5.62 -2.31 11.71
C MET A 21 -6.10 -1.09 10.91
N VAL A 22 -5.32 -0.66 9.94
CA VAL A 22 -5.64 0.52 9.11
C VAL A 22 -6.77 0.21 8.15
N GLY A 23 -6.72 -0.92 7.44
CA GLY A 23 -7.78 -1.34 6.51
C GLY A 23 -9.13 -1.49 7.20
N GLY A 24 -9.16 -2.07 8.41
CA GLY A 24 -10.37 -2.18 9.21
C GLY A 24 -10.92 -0.81 9.67
N ALA A 25 -10.05 0.14 9.99
CA ALA A 25 -10.46 1.51 10.30
C ALA A 25 -11.07 2.21 9.07
N LEU A 26 -10.45 2.03 7.89
CA LEU A 26 -10.99 2.54 6.61
C LEU A 26 -12.38 1.96 6.33
N VAL A 27 -12.55 0.64 6.47
CA VAL A 27 -13.85 -0.02 6.25
C VAL A 27 -14.92 0.56 7.16
N ARG A 28 -14.64 0.71 8.47
CA ARG A 28 -15.61 1.32 9.41
C ARG A 28 -15.95 2.76 9.06
N ARG A 29 -14.98 3.53 8.59
CA ARG A 29 -15.22 4.92 8.19
C ARG A 29 -16.02 5.00 6.88
N LEU A 30 -15.65 4.19 5.88
CA LEU A 30 -16.31 4.15 4.57
C LEU A 30 -17.76 3.60 4.65
N ALA A 31 -18.04 2.72 5.61
CA ALA A 31 -19.42 2.23 5.85
C ALA A 31 -20.41 3.34 6.26
N GLN A 32 -19.91 4.51 6.66
CA GLN A 32 -20.72 5.69 6.98
C GLN A 32 -20.89 6.63 5.78
N GLU A 33 -20.20 6.35 4.67
CA GLU A 33 -20.26 7.10 3.43
C GLU A 33 -21.21 6.42 2.43
N ASN A 34 -21.74 7.18 1.50
CA ASN A 34 -22.54 6.62 0.41
C ASN A 34 -21.60 6.07 -0.69
N VAL A 35 -21.01 4.90 -0.42
CA VAL A 35 -20.10 4.18 -1.33
C VAL A 35 -20.49 2.70 -1.42
N GLU A 36 -20.20 2.07 -2.53
CA GLU A 36 -20.19 0.60 -2.65
C GLU A 36 -18.83 0.08 -2.20
N LEU A 37 -18.79 -0.56 -1.02
CA LEU A 37 -17.56 -1.02 -0.42
C LEU A 37 -17.21 -2.44 -0.86
N LEU A 38 -16.03 -2.62 -1.46
CA LEU A 38 -15.48 -3.89 -1.86
C LEU A 38 -14.33 -4.30 -0.95
N THR A 39 -14.33 -5.56 -0.54
CA THR A 39 -13.24 -6.20 0.20
C THR A 39 -13.05 -7.63 -0.30
N VAL A 40 -11.83 -8.16 -0.22
CA VAL A 40 -11.54 -9.57 -0.50
C VAL A 40 -10.67 -10.15 0.59
N ARG A 41 -10.92 -11.41 0.95
CA ARG A 41 -10.06 -12.14 1.88
C ARG A 41 -8.90 -12.78 1.11
N ARG A 42 -7.79 -13.00 1.80
CA ARG A 42 -6.60 -13.64 1.21
C ARG A 42 -6.89 -15.02 0.61
N GLY A 43 -7.84 -15.79 1.19
CA GLY A 43 -8.24 -17.07 0.65
C GLY A 43 -9.09 -17.01 -0.63
N GLU A 44 -9.65 -15.83 -0.93
CA GLU A 44 -10.42 -15.58 -2.17
C GLU A 44 -9.52 -15.03 -3.27
N VAL A 45 -8.68 -14.05 -2.90
CA VAL A 45 -7.69 -13.43 -3.81
C VAL A 45 -6.40 -13.19 -3.03
N ASP A 46 -5.36 -13.97 -3.30
CA ASP A 46 -4.01 -13.66 -2.81
C ASP A 46 -3.44 -12.51 -3.65
N LEU A 47 -3.16 -11.37 -3.03
CA LEU A 47 -2.67 -10.18 -3.73
C LEU A 47 -1.27 -10.37 -4.33
N ARG A 48 -0.58 -11.47 -3.99
CA ARG A 48 0.68 -11.86 -4.61
C ARG A 48 0.50 -12.62 -5.93
N ASP A 49 -0.68 -13.19 -6.15
CA ASP A 49 -1.03 -13.85 -7.40
C ASP A 49 -1.53 -12.83 -8.42
N GLN A 50 -0.70 -12.52 -9.39
CA GLN A 50 -1.01 -11.53 -10.43
C GLN A 50 -2.28 -11.89 -11.21
N ALA A 51 -2.45 -13.16 -11.60
CA ALA A 51 -3.59 -13.58 -12.40
C ALA A 51 -4.90 -13.46 -11.61
N ALA A 52 -4.89 -13.87 -10.33
CA ALA A 52 -6.02 -13.74 -9.43
C ALA A 52 -6.41 -12.26 -9.21
N VAL A 53 -5.42 -11.39 -8.97
CA VAL A 53 -5.66 -9.94 -8.79
C VAL A 53 -6.23 -9.33 -10.07
N PHE A 54 -5.62 -9.57 -11.22
CA PHE A 54 -6.08 -8.99 -12.47
C PHE A 54 -7.47 -9.48 -12.86
N GLY A 55 -7.74 -10.79 -12.68
CA GLY A 55 -9.06 -11.38 -12.93
C GLY A 55 -10.14 -10.80 -12.01
N TRP A 56 -9.80 -10.52 -10.75
CA TRP A 56 -10.73 -9.89 -9.82
C TRP A 56 -11.01 -8.42 -10.19
N PHE A 57 -9.96 -7.62 -10.44
CA PHE A 57 -10.11 -6.21 -10.82
C PHE A 57 -10.86 -6.02 -12.14
N ALA A 58 -10.66 -6.90 -13.11
CA ALA A 58 -11.39 -6.87 -14.38
C ALA A 58 -12.92 -7.03 -14.20
N LYS A 59 -13.34 -7.79 -13.18
CA LYS A 59 -14.75 -8.00 -12.84
C LYS A 59 -15.30 -6.91 -11.92
N ALA A 60 -14.58 -6.60 -10.84
CA ALA A 60 -15.01 -5.69 -9.78
C ALA A 60 -14.94 -4.21 -10.19
N ARG A 61 -13.97 -3.83 -11.04
CA ARG A 61 -13.75 -2.48 -11.57
C ARG A 61 -13.89 -1.35 -10.55
N PRO A 62 -13.15 -1.40 -9.43
CA PRO A 62 -13.27 -0.36 -8.42
C PRO A 62 -12.84 1.00 -8.97
N GLN A 63 -13.61 2.05 -8.65
CA GLN A 63 -13.31 3.43 -9.05
C GLN A 63 -12.28 4.08 -8.11
N ALA A 64 -12.27 3.68 -6.85
CA ALA A 64 -11.24 4.10 -5.89
C ALA A 64 -10.64 2.89 -5.17
N VAL A 65 -9.34 2.94 -4.90
CA VAL A 65 -8.58 1.85 -4.27
C VAL A 65 -7.79 2.40 -3.10
N PHE A 66 -7.96 1.79 -1.92
CA PHE A 66 -7.09 1.97 -0.77
C PHE A 66 -6.21 0.73 -0.62
N LEU A 67 -4.91 0.87 -0.85
CA LEU A 67 -3.95 -0.22 -0.67
C LEU A 67 -3.34 -0.12 0.73
N ALA A 68 -3.96 -0.80 1.69
CA ALA A 68 -3.54 -0.95 3.08
C ALA A 68 -3.00 -2.36 3.37
N ALA A 69 -2.86 -3.19 2.34
CA ALA A 69 -2.33 -4.54 2.45
C ALA A 69 -0.81 -4.52 2.39
N ALA A 70 -0.18 -5.16 3.36
CA ALA A 70 1.24 -5.43 3.36
C ALA A 70 1.52 -6.68 4.23
N LYS A 71 2.62 -7.39 3.94
CA LYS A 71 3.20 -8.33 4.88
C LYS A 71 4.00 -7.52 5.90
N VAL A 72 3.55 -7.53 7.14
CA VAL A 72 4.20 -6.83 8.24
C VAL A 72 4.57 -7.82 9.34
N GLY A 73 5.61 -7.52 10.10
CA GLY A 73 6.06 -8.33 11.23
C GLY A 73 6.70 -7.47 12.32
N GLY A 74 7.02 -8.09 13.44
CA GLY A 74 7.83 -7.45 14.48
C GLY A 74 9.30 -7.28 14.05
N ILE A 75 10.09 -6.56 14.84
CA ILE A 75 11.51 -6.23 14.58
C ILE A 75 12.32 -7.48 14.23
N VAL A 76 12.13 -8.58 14.96
CA VAL A 76 12.86 -9.83 14.72
C VAL A 76 12.55 -10.41 13.34
N ALA A 77 11.26 -10.51 12.98
CA ALA A 77 10.86 -11.02 11.68
C ALA A 77 11.35 -10.14 10.53
N ASN A 78 11.28 -8.82 10.68
CA ASN A 78 11.81 -7.89 9.69
C ASN A 78 13.33 -8.07 9.48
N ASN A 79 14.08 -8.35 10.53
CA ASN A 79 15.51 -8.57 10.43
C ASN A 79 15.91 -9.93 9.87
N THR A 80 15.12 -10.99 10.13
CA THR A 80 15.47 -12.35 9.73
C THR A 80 14.94 -12.74 8.35
N LEU A 81 13.82 -12.14 7.91
CA LEU A 81 13.13 -12.49 6.67
C LEU A 81 13.10 -11.30 5.68
N ARG A 82 14.18 -10.54 5.59
CA ARG A 82 14.27 -9.30 4.80
C ARG A 82 13.85 -9.49 3.34
N GLY A 83 14.43 -10.48 2.66
CA GLY A 83 14.13 -10.76 1.25
C GLY A 83 12.68 -11.16 1.01
N GLU A 84 12.10 -11.98 1.90
CA GLU A 84 10.70 -12.40 1.78
C GLU A 84 9.72 -11.24 2.01
N PHE A 85 10.03 -10.37 3.00
CA PHE A 85 9.19 -9.19 3.26
C PHE A 85 9.27 -8.21 2.10
N LEU A 86 10.46 -7.97 1.57
CA LEU A 86 10.65 -7.11 0.40
C LEU A 86 9.87 -7.67 -0.80
N TYR A 87 10.08 -8.94 -1.14
CA TYR A 87 9.43 -9.59 -2.28
C TYR A 87 7.90 -9.57 -2.17
N ASP A 88 7.34 -10.06 -1.05
CA ASP A 88 5.89 -10.14 -0.87
C ASP A 88 5.23 -8.75 -0.98
N ASN A 89 5.86 -7.73 -0.39
CA ASN A 89 5.30 -6.39 -0.43
C ASN A 89 5.44 -5.69 -1.78
N LEU A 90 6.56 -5.91 -2.48
CA LEU A 90 6.73 -5.39 -3.85
C LEU A 90 5.69 -5.99 -4.79
N ILE A 91 5.51 -7.31 -4.75
CA ILE A 91 4.58 -7.98 -5.65
C ILE A 91 3.12 -7.60 -5.34
N ILE A 92 2.73 -7.47 -4.06
CA ILE A 92 1.41 -6.97 -3.68
C ILE A 92 1.19 -5.56 -4.25
N ALA A 93 2.14 -4.66 -4.04
CA ALA A 93 2.02 -3.29 -4.53
C ALA A 93 1.95 -3.24 -6.06
N ALA A 94 2.86 -3.93 -6.75
CA ALA A 94 2.91 -3.98 -8.20
C ALA A 94 1.61 -4.51 -8.80
N ASN A 95 1.11 -5.63 -8.29
CA ASN A 95 -0.12 -6.25 -8.77
C ASN A 95 -1.34 -5.33 -8.61
N VAL A 96 -1.53 -4.78 -7.40
CA VAL A 96 -2.71 -3.94 -7.10
C VAL A 96 -2.66 -2.62 -7.85
N ILE A 97 -1.50 -1.95 -7.90
CA ILE A 97 -1.34 -0.67 -8.60
C ILE A 97 -1.59 -0.86 -10.10
N HIS A 98 -0.97 -1.89 -10.69
CA HIS A 98 -1.13 -2.15 -12.11
C HIS A 98 -2.55 -2.59 -12.47
N ALA A 99 -3.17 -3.47 -11.68
CA ALA A 99 -4.56 -3.88 -11.87
C ALA A 99 -5.54 -2.70 -11.75
N ALA A 100 -5.33 -1.80 -10.79
CA ALA A 100 -6.12 -0.58 -10.65
C ALA A 100 -6.01 0.31 -11.90
N HIS A 101 -4.79 0.47 -12.44
CA HIS A 101 -4.58 1.19 -13.69
C HIS A 101 -5.33 0.53 -14.87
N LEU A 102 -5.15 -0.78 -15.06
CA LEU A 102 -5.79 -1.51 -16.17
C LEU A 102 -7.32 -1.53 -16.07
N SER A 103 -7.89 -1.55 -14.87
CA SER A 103 -9.34 -1.53 -14.65
C SER A 103 -9.96 -0.14 -14.77
N GLY A 104 -9.15 0.92 -14.92
CA GLY A 104 -9.58 2.29 -15.05
C GLY A 104 -9.96 2.96 -13.71
N ALA A 105 -9.32 2.55 -12.60
CA ALA A 105 -9.54 3.21 -11.31
C ALA A 105 -9.16 4.70 -11.39
N GLU A 106 -10.06 5.56 -10.90
CA GLU A 106 -9.90 7.02 -10.95
C GLU A 106 -8.94 7.53 -9.85
N LYS A 107 -8.86 6.80 -8.74
CA LYS A 107 -8.00 7.14 -7.60
C LYS A 107 -7.44 5.90 -6.95
N LEU A 108 -6.14 5.93 -6.67
CA LEU A 108 -5.48 4.95 -5.82
C LEU A 108 -4.73 5.68 -4.70
N MET A 109 -4.93 5.21 -3.46
CA MET A 109 -4.15 5.62 -2.32
C MET A 109 -3.32 4.43 -1.83
N PHE A 110 -2.01 4.51 -2.03
CA PHE A 110 -1.05 3.57 -1.47
C PHE A 110 -0.57 4.10 -0.12
N LEU A 111 -0.81 3.34 0.93
CA LEU A 111 -0.40 3.72 2.27
C LEU A 111 1.08 3.35 2.48
N GLY A 112 1.89 4.38 2.60
CA GLY A 112 3.30 4.26 2.95
C GLY A 112 3.53 4.09 4.45
N SER A 113 4.76 4.30 4.88
CA SER A 113 5.17 4.24 6.28
C SER A 113 6.06 5.43 6.62
N SER A 114 5.98 5.94 7.84
CA SER A 114 6.94 6.93 8.36
C SER A 114 8.38 6.38 8.44
N CYS A 115 8.54 5.07 8.40
CA CYS A 115 9.85 4.40 8.39
C CYS A 115 10.70 4.67 7.15
N ILE A 116 10.14 5.29 6.11
CA ILE A 116 10.88 5.71 4.91
C ILE A 116 11.65 7.02 5.10
N TYR A 117 11.45 7.71 6.22
CA TYR A 117 12.18 8.93 6.53
C TYR A 117 13.50 8.63 7.27
N PRO A 118 14.53 9.47 7.11
CA PRO A 118 15.78 9.32 7.84
C PRO A 118 15.59 9.28 9.35
N LYS A 119 16.39 8.48 10.04
CA LYS A 119 16.35 8.34 11.50
C LYS A 119 16.46 9.69 12.23
N LEU A 120 17.30 10.58 11.71
CA LEU A 120 17.59 11.88 12.32
C LEU A 120 16.90 13.05 11.58
N ALA A 121 15.83 12.76 10.80
CA ALA A 121 15.09 13.82 10.15
C ALA A 121 14.50 14.82 11.17
N PRO A 122 14.52 16.12 10.88
CA PRO A 122 13.90 17.14 11.74
C PRO A 122 12.41 16.86 11.96
N GLN A 123 11.91 17.22 13.16
CA GLN A 123 10.50 17.12 13.51
C GLN A 123 9.82 18.49 13.46
N PRO A 124 8.58 18.60 12.95
CA PRO A 124 7.77 17.52 12.34
C PRO A 124 8.35 17.06 10.99
N LEU A 125 8.16 15.77 10.67
CA LEU A 125 8.62 15.20 9.39
C LEU A 125 7.98 15.93 8.20
N ARG A 126 8.78 16.23 7.19
CA ARG A 126 8.36 16.86 5.94
C ARG A 126 8.69 15.97 4.75
N GLU A 127 7.91 16.05 3.69
CA GLU A 127 8.09 15.21 2.48
C GLU A 127 9.49 15.40 1.85
N ASP A 128 10.04 16.62 1.90
CA ASP A 128 11.36 16.95 1.40
C ASP A 128 12.53 16.36 2.22
N SER A 129 12.24 15.81 3.39
CA SER A 129 13.22 15.07 4.21
C SER A 129 13.45 13.64 3.73
N MET A 130 12.64 13.15 2.81
CA MET A 130 12.78 11.78 2.29
C MET A 130 14.10 11.67 1.48
N LEU A 131 14.85 10.57 1.70
CA LEU A 131 16.13 10.30 1.03
C LEU A 131 17.28 11.27 1.38
N THR A 132 17.16 12.07 2.43
CA THR A 132 18.22 13.04 2.83
C THR A 132 19.24 12.48 3.81
N GLY A 133 19.09 11.21 4.25
CA GLY A 133 20.02 10.59 5.20
C GLY A 133 19.69 9.12 5.47
N PRO A 134 20.50 8.44 6.31
CA PRO A 134 20.33 7.03 6.61
C PRO A 134 19.05 6.77 7.42
N LEU A 135 18.44 5.64 7.14
CA LEU A 135 17.28 5.15 7.87
C LEU A 135 17.67 4.53 9.22
N GLU A 136 16.65 4.26 10.04
CA GLU A 136 16.82 3.31 11.14
C GLU A 136 17.15 1.91 10.57
N PRO A 137 18.27 1.26 10.98
CA PRO A 137 18.72 -0.02 10.39
C PRO A 137 17.65 -1.13 10.38
N THR A 138 16.77 -1.15 11.37
CA THR A 138 15.66 -2.12 11.43
C THR A 138 14.53 -1.84 10.41
N ASN A 139 14.54 -0.66 9.78
CA ASN A 139 13.58 -0.23 8.78
C ASN A 139 14.12 -0.34 7.34
N GLU A 140 15.40 -0.64 7.15
CA GLU A 140 16.02 -0.80 5.82
C GLU A 140 15.21 -1.72 4.88
N PRO A 141 14.69 -2.88 5.33
CA PRO A 141 13.87 -3.75 4.46
C PRO A 141 12.58 -3.09 3.97
N ILE A 142 12.16 -1.99 4.60
CA ILE A 142 11.00 -1.20 4.17
C ILE A 142 11.44 -0.16 3.14
N HIS A 143 12.65 0.36 3.27
CA HIS A 143 13.23 1.39 2.40
C HIS A 143 13.67 0.85 1.04
N ASP A 144 14.22 -0.35 0.98
CA ASP A 144 14.67 -1.00 -0.26
C ASP A 144 13.56 -1.14 -1.31
N ARG A 145 12.33 -0.80 -0.92
CA ARG A 145 11.19 -0.66 -1.83
C ARG A 145 11.20 0.64 -2.64
N VAL A 146 11.99 1.65 -2.25
CA VAL A 146 11.87 3.02 -2.79
C VAL A 146 13.20 3.58 -3.29
N ALA A 147 14.35 3.08 -2.82
CA ALA A 147 15.65 3.59 -3.20
C ALA A 147 16.37 2.66 -4.19
N PRO A 148 17.01 3.20 -5.25
CA PRO A 148 17.92 2.41 -6.06
C PRO A 148 19.13 2.01 -5.19
N GLN A 149 19.32 0.70 -4.99
CA GLN A 149 20.56 0.21 -4.44
C GLN A 149 21.67 0.37 -5.49
N GLU A 150 22.78 0.99 -5.11
CA GLU A 150 24.03 0.77 -5.81
C GLU A 150 24.37 -0.72 -5.63
N LEU A 151 24.24 -1.49 -6.70
CA LEU A 151 24.74 -2.86 -6.74
C LEU A 151 26.26 -2.76 -6.61
N GLY A 152 26.76 -2.95 -5.41
CA GLY A 152 28.19 -3.06 -5.15
C GLY A 152 28.76 -4.17 -6.02
N THR A 153 29.75 -3.81 -6.81
CA THR A 153 30.59 -4.70 -7.62
C THR A 153 31.43 -5.62 -6.73
#